data_655ad43ffafc9a72e4a14dcd1d0c1638
#
_entry.id   655ad43ffafc9a72e4a14dcd1d0c1638
#
_cell.length_a   1.000
_cell.length_b   1.000
_cell.length_c   1.000
_cell.angle_alpha   90.00
_cell.angle_beta   90.00
_cell.angle_gamma   90.00
#
_symmetry.space_group_name_H-M   'P 1'
#
loop_
_entity.id
_entity.type
_entity.pdbx_description
1 polymer ?
#
loop_
_entity_poly.entity_id
_entity_poly.type
_entity_poly.pdbx_seq_one_letter_code
_entity_poly.pdbx_strand_id
1 'polypeptide(L)'
;MKLLRKVLFRIPLELIHWAKGFKVVKGSHMLIVPGTQVVSDYLTGPFSWPYDIFKWAIIAKLCRARLLFLNIGVGPIYHPLSRWFIKASLNFSDYRSYRDIASKQYVEKMGPCRDSDLVYPDLAFSLQNTLLPACQNVGKQRPVFGIGLKDYLGRGGLRDRHNNRTYRDYLNTLGDLVAWLCERKYMVRVIIGDVLYDSGVKQDFMESLHERGLMNQEGQIVNEPVFTVKQLLSQIAAVDFLVTSRFHNLVLALMLNKPVVCLSDHGKLDSLMTEIGLTDYCLPLANLDFDDLIDRLVKLEKNAEALKLYIKHKTEEYRRTLDKQYSLISKCV
;
A
#
# COMPACT_ATOMS: atom_id res chain seq x y z
N MET A 1 -39.39 -1.65 14.01
CA MET A 1 -39.54 -0.52 13.05
C MET A 1 -38.20 -0.07 12.40
N LYS A 2 -37.12 0.17 13.13
CA LYS A 2 -35.84 0.63 12.53
C LYS A 2 -35.22 -0.36 11.52
N LEU A 3 -35.33 -1.67 11.74
CA LEU A 3 -34.79 -2.71 10.87
C LEU A 3 -35.56 -2.80 9.54
N LEU A 4 -36.88 -2.78 9.61
CA LEU A 4 -37.78 -2.84 8.44
C LEU A 4 -37.56 -1.61 7.53
N ARG A 5 -37.39 -0.42 8.12
CA ARG A 5 -37.11 0.82 7.39
C ARG A 5 -35.74 0.78 6.67
N LYS A 6 -34.73 0.21 7.33
CA LYS A 6 -33.40 0.02 6.68
C LYS A 6 -33.46 -0.96 5.49
N VAL A 7 -34.24 -2.03 5.60
CA VAL A 7 -34.41 -3.04 4.54
C VAL A 7 -35.20 -2.44 3.37
N LEU A 8 -36.31 -1.76 3.64
CA LEU A 8 -37.16 -1.15 2.62
C LEU A 8 -36.45 -0.05 1.79
N PHE A 9 -35.49 0.69 2.37
CA PHE A 9 -34.70 1.69 1.61
C PHE A 9 -33.46 1.12 0.96
N ARG A 10 -32.84 0.07 1.51
CA ARG A 10 -31.62 -0.53 0.94
C ARG A 10 -31.91 -1.37 -0.31
N ILE A 11 -33.01 -2.11 -0.35
CA ILE A 11 -33.34 -2.98 -1.49
C ILE A 11 -33.54 -2.17 -2.79
N PRO A 12 -34.36 -1.10 -2.84
CA PRO A 12 -34.52 -0.30 -4.06
C PRO A 12 -33.22 0.36 -4.50
N LEU A 13 -32.43 0.87 -3.55
CA LEU A 13 -31.13 1.48 -3.85
C LEU A 13 -30.17 0.46 -4.44
N GLU A 14 -30.14 -0.74 -3.90
CA GLU A 14 -29.30 -1.83 -4.41
C GLU A 14 -29.71 -2.26 -5.81
N LEU A 15 -31.00 -2.36 -6.10
CA LEU A 15 -31.50 -2.62 -7.46
C LEU A 15 -31.07 -1.53 -8.45
N ILE A 16 -31.07 -0.27 -8.03
CA ILE A 16 -30.56 0.83 -8.84
C ILE A 16 -29.05 0.66 -9.09
N HIS A 17 -28.28 0.25 -8.08
CA HIS A 17 -26.84 -0.01 -8.24
C HIS A 17 -26.58 -1.15 -9.22
N TRP A 18 -27.38 -2.24 -9.17
CA TRP A 18 -27.30 -3.33 -10.14
C TRP A 18 -27.62 -2.85 -11.56
N ALA A 19 -28.69 -2.09 -11.74
CA ALA A 19 -29.08 -1.57 -13.06
C ALA A 19 -28.02 -0.61 -13.63
N LYS A 20 -27.47 0.27 -12.79
CA LYS A 20 -26.36 1.15 -13.20
C LYS A 20 -25.11 0.35 -13.55
N GLY A 21 -24.74 -0.63 -12.73
CA GLY A 21 -23.59 -1.50 -13.00
C GLY A 21 -23.75 -2.26 -14.31
N PHE A 22 -24.94 -2.83 -14.56
CA PHE A 22 -25.24 -3.50 -15.82
C PHE A 22 -25.11 -2.54 -17.01
N LYS A 23 -25.63 -1.32 -16.91
CA LYS A 23 -25.54 -0.29 -17.96
C LYS A 23 -24.07 0.08 -18.25
N VAL A 24 -23.22 0.15 -17.24
CA VAL A 24 -21.79 0.49 -17.38
C VAL A 24 -21.02 -0.65 -18.07
N VAL A 25 -21.28 -1.91 -17.69
CA VAL A 25 -20.53 -3.06 -18.20
C VAL A 25 -21.05 -3.55 -19.54
N LYS A 26 -22.33 -3.26 -19.86
CA LYS A 26 -22.94 -3.65 -21.15
C LYS A 26 -22.14 -3.10 -22.34
N GLY A 27 -21.69 -3.98 -23.20
CA GLY A 27 -20.86 -3.61 -24.37
C GLY A 27 -19.36 -3.51 -24.08
N SER A 28 -18.93 -3.70 -22.83
CA SER A 28 -17.51 -3.80 -22.49
C SER A 28 -17.00 -5.22 -22.82
N HIS A 29 -15.79 -5.32 -23.34
CA HIS A 29 -15.14 -6.61 -23.62
C HIS A 29 -14.67 -7.28 -22.32
N MET A 30 -14.22 -6.50 -21.35
CA MET A 30 -13.71 -7.02 -20.08
C MET A 30 -14.04 -6.11 -18.90
N LEU A 31 -14.10 -6.72 -17.72
CA LEU A 31 -14.10 -6.08 -16.41
C LEU A 31 -12.83 -6.48 -15.64
N ILE A 32 -12.01 -5.52 -15.26
CA ILE A 32 -10.76 -5.76 -14.54
C ILE A 32 -10.93 -5.36 -13.08
N VAL A 33 -10.61 -6.28 -12.17
CA VAL A 33 -10.41 -6.00 -10.75
C VAL A 33 -8.90 -5.91 -10.51
N PRO A 34 -8.33 -4.70 -10.40
CA PRO A 34 -6.88 -4.53 -10.30
C PRO A 34 -6.37 -4.87 -8.91
N GLY A 35 -5.06 -5.07 -8.79
CA GLY A 35 -4.34 -5.43 -7.58
C GLY A 35 -4.50 -4.45 -6.43
N THR A 36 -5.58 -4.63 -5.70
CA THR A 36 -5.87 -3.92 -4.45
C THR A 36 -6.16 -4.96 -3.38
N GLN A 37 -6.19 -4.57 -2.12
CA GLN A 37 -6.58 -5.47 -1.02
C GLN A 37 -8.10 -5.49 -0.79
N VAL A 38 -8.90 -5.34 -1.85
CA VAL A 38 -10.37 -5.38 -1.75
C VAL A 38 -10.92 -6.78 -1.48
N VAL A 39 -10.10 -7.82 -1.68
CA VAL A 39 -10.47 -9.21 -1.40
C VAL A 39 -10.25 -9.52 0.08
N SER A 40 -10.98 -8.79 0.93
CA SER A 40 -10.93 -8.90 2.39
C SER A 40 -12.25 -8.41 2.98
N ASP A 41 -12.62 -8.89 4.16
CA ASP A 41 -13.74 -8.35 4.95
C ASP A 41 -13.28 -7.68 6.25
N TYR A 42 -11.98 -7.46 6.40
CA TYR A 42 -11.40 -6.80 7.56
C TYR A 42 -12.04 -5.43 7.78
N LEU A 43 -12.60 -5.20 8.96
CA LEU A 43 -13.33 -3.99 9.39
C LEU A 43 -14.61 -3.65 8.60
N THR A 44 -15.02 -4.41 7.59
CA THR A 44 -16.11 -4.01 6.69
C THR A 44 -17.29 -4.99 6.64
N GLY A 45 -17.04 -6.27 6.90
CA GLY A 45 -18.07 -7.32 6.88
C GLY A 45 -18.49 -7.77 5.48
N PRO A 46 -19.44 -8.74 5.39
CA PRO A 46 -19.76 -9.42 4.14
C PRO A 46 -20.48 -8.57 3.09
N PHE A 47 -21.29 -7.60 3.52
CA PHE A 47 -22.07 -6.72 2.62
C PHE A 47 -21.35 -5.43 2.24
N SER A 48 -20.02 -5.46 2.20
CA SER A 48 -19.14 -4.42 1.71
C SER A 48 -18.36 -4.96 0.49
N TRP A 49 -17.02 -4.85 0.50
CA TRP A 49 -16.17 -5.30 -0.59
C TRP A 49 -16.45 -6.72 -1.10
N PRO A 50 -16.64 -7.76 -0.23
CA PRO A 50 -16.93 -9.11 -0.71
C PRO A 50 -18.20 -9.20 -1.57
N TYR A 51 -19.27 -8.56 -1.11
CA TYR A 51 -20.54 -8.51 -1.85
C TYR A 51 -20.41 -7.67 -3.14
N ASP A 52 -19.72 -6.54 -3.08
CA ASP A 52 -19.52 -5.69 -4.25
C ASP A 52 -18.72 -6.42 -5.34
N ILE A 53 -17.66 -7.12 -4.99
CA ILE A 53 -16.90 -7.96 -5.94
C ILE A 53 -17.80 -9.03 -6.55
N PHE A 54 -18.62 -9.70 -5.75
CA PHE A 54 -19.55 -10.72 -6.21
C PHE A 54 -20.60 -10.14 -7.16
N LYS A 55 -21.19 -8.99 -6.84
CA LYS A 55 -22.11 -8.25 -7.70
C LYS A 55 -21.49 -7.94 -9.06
N TRP A 56 -20.29 -7.37 -9.07
CA TRP A 56 -19.57 -7.06 -10.32
C TRP A 56 -19.22 -8.30 -11.11
N ALA A 57 -18.88 -9.42 -10.46
CA ALA A 57 -18.62 -10.68 -11.12
C ALA A 57 -19.87 -11.22 -11.84
N ILE A 58 -21.04 -11.17 -11.21
CA ILE A 58 -22.31 -11.56 -11.84
C ILE A 58 -22.63 -10.64 -13.03
N ILE A 59 -22.52 -9.32 -12.84
CA ILE A 59 -22.80 -8.34 -13.89
C ILE A 59 -21.90 -8.60 -15.12
N ALA A 60 -20.60 -8.84 -14.90
CA ALA A 60 -19.68 -9.16 -15.99
C ALA A 60 -20.16 -10.39 -16.78
N LYS A 61 -20.55 -11.48 -16.10
CA LYS A 61 -21.03 -12.69 -16.75
C LYS A 61 -22.37 -12.48 -17.49
N LEU A 62 -23.31 -11.74 -16.91
CA LEU A 62 -24.59 -11.40 -17.58
C LEU A 62 -24.36 -10.54 -18.82
N CYS A 63 -23.36 -9.64 -18.80
CA CYS A 63 -22.99 -8.81 -19.94
C CYS A 63 -22.06 -9.54 -20.95
N ARG A 64 -21.67 -10.78 -20.70
CA ARG A 64 -20.67 -11.55 -21.47
C ARG A 64 -19.30 -10.86 -21.54
N ALA A 65 -18.99 -10.02 -20.56
CA ALA A 65 -17.67 -9.42 -20.40
C ALA A 65 -16.73 -10.41 -19.69
N ARG A 66 -15.47 -10.47 -20.12
CA ARG A 66 -14.45 -11.26 -19.42
C ARG A 66 -14.13 -10.64 -18.08
N LEU A 67 -14.06 -11.45 -17.04
CA LEU A 67 -13.73 -11.00 -15.68
C LEU A 67 -12.29 -11.36 -15.35
N LEU A 68 -11.45 -10.37 -15.13
CA LEU A 68 -10.04 -10.53 -14.80
C LEU A 68 -9.73 -9.99 -13.40
N PHE A 69 -9.10 -10.82 -12.58
CA PHE A 69 -8.49 -10.40 -11.32
C PHE A 69 -6.97 -10.28 -11.54
N LEU A 70 -6.44 -9.05 -11.49
CA LEU A 70 -5.03 -8.80 -11.78
C LEU A 70 -4.26 -8.49 -10.50
N ASN A 71 -3.30 -9.36 -10.16
CA ASN A 71 -2.33 -9.19 -9.08
C ASN A 71 -2.98 -8.80 -7.76
N ILE A 72 -4.09 -9.49 -7.43
CA ILE A 72 -4.89 -9.18 -6.23
C ILE A 72 -4.17 -9.59 -4.96
N GLY A 73 -4.25 -8.73 -3.94
CA GLY A 73 -3.95 -9.07 -2.56
C GLY A 73 -5.19 -9.65 -1.88
N VAL A 74 -5.05 -10.75 -1.14
CA VAL A 74 -6.15 -11.47 -0.50
C VAL A 74 -5.94 -11.60 1.00
N GLY A 75 -7.02 -11.40 1.76
CA GLY A 75 -7.14 -11.71 3.20
C GLY A 75 -6.99 -10.49 4.11
N PRO A 76 -7.25 -10.65 5.41
CA PRO A 76 -7.97 -11.78 5.97
C PRO A 76 -9.48 -11.75 5.64
N ILE A 77 -10.13 -12.93 5.65
CA ILE A 77 -11.57 -13.09 5.42
C ILE A 77 -12.15 -13.91 6.57
N TYR A 78 -12.90 -13.27 7.44
CA TYR A 78 -13.39 -13.86 8.68
C TYR A 78 -14.79 -14.46 8.53
N HIS A 79 -15.69 -13.77 7.83
CA HIS A 79 -17.08 -14.16 7.76
C HIS A 79 -17.34 -15.24 6.70
N PRO A 80 -18.11 -16.32 7.00
CA PRO A 80 -18.38 -17.40 6.03
C PRO A 80 -19.04 -16.91 4.74
N LEU A 81 -19.96 -15.95 4.83
CA LEU A 81 -20.64 -15.36 3.66
C LEU A 81 -19.66 -14.57 2.79
N SER A 82 -18.68 -13.86 3.38
CA SER A 82 -17.61 -13.20 2.63
C SER A 82 -16.77 -14.21 1.85
N ARG A 83 -16.42 -15.34 2.49
CA ARG A 83 -15.71 -16.44 1.81
C ARG A 83 -16.50 -16.97 0.62
N TRP A 84 -17.81 -17.16 0.79
CA TRP A 84 -18.66 -17.63 -0.28
C TRP A 84 -18.72 -16.63 -1.45
N PHE A 85 -18.94 -15.33 -1.19
CA PHE A 85 -18.95 -14.29 -2.21
C PHE A 85 -17.62 -14.24 -2.98
N ILE A 86 -16.51 -14.22 -2.27
CA ILE A 86 -15.18 -14.14 -2.89
C ILE A 86 -14.87 -15.41 -3.69
N LYS A 87 -15.14 -16.60 -3.11
CA LYS A 87 -14.95 -17.88 -3.82
C LYS A 87 -15.77 -17.94 -5.10
N ALA A 88 -17.05 -17.56 -5.05
CA ALA A 88 -17.90 -17.50 -6.24
C ALA A 88 -17.36 -16.53 -7.28
N SER A 89 -16.93 -15.34 -6.87
CA SER A 89 -16.35 -14.33 -7.78
C SER A 89 -15.08 -14.83 -8.46
N LEU A 90 -14.19 -15.46 -7.72
CA LEU A 90 -12.97 -16.04 -8.27
C LEU A 90 -13.26 -17.22 -9.22
N ASN A 91 -14.29 -18.00 -8.94
CA ASN A 91 -14.72 -19.07 -9.86
C ASN A 91 -15.31 -18.54 -11.16
N PHE A 92 -15.98 -17.38 -11.11
CA PHE A 92 -16.48 -16.72 -12.32
C PHE A 92 -15.39 -16.03 -13.15
N SER A 93 -14.18 -15.84 -12.63
CA SER A 93 -13.11 -15.17 -13.36
C SER A 93 -12.62 -15.98 -14.56
N ASP A 94 -12.30 -15.28 -15.63
CA ASP A 94 -11.67 -15.85 -16.81
C ASP A 94 -10.14 -15.89 -16.67
N TYR A 95 -9.59 -14.92 -15.94
CA TYR A 95 -8.18 -14.86 -15.55
C TYR A 95 -8.05 -14.37 -14.10
N ARG A 96 -7.06 -14.90 -13.39
CA ARG A 96 -6.71 -14.42 -12.06
C ARG A 96 -5.22 -14.59 -11.79
N SER A 97 -4.67 -13.60 -11.10
CA SER A 97 -3.30 -13.60 -10.62
C SER A 97 -3.21 -12.91 -9.26
N TYR A 98 -2.20 -13.24 -8.51
CA TYR A 98 -2.01 -12.77 -7.14
C TYR A 98 -0.78 -11.89 -7.05
N ARG A 99 -0.80 -10.92 -6.11
CA ARG A 99 0.30 -10.01 -5.91
C ARG A 99 1.46 -10.63 -5.14
N ASP A 100 1.17 -11.59 -4.28
CA ASP A 100 2.12 -12.25 -3.40
C ASP A 100 1.74 -13.72 -3.16
N ILE A 101 2.73 -14.51 -2.74
CA ILE A 101 2.55 -15.95 -2.49
C ILE A 101 1.55 -16.17 -1.35
N ALA A 102 1.53 -15.31 -0.33
CA ALA A 102 0.62 -15.44 0.80
C ALA A 102 -0.85 -15.30 0.36
N SER A 103 -1.15 -14.36 -0.54
CA SER A 103 -2.48 -14.19 -1.15
C SER A 103 -2.91 -15.43 -1.95
N LYS A 104 -2.00 -16.00 -2.75
CA LYS A 104 -2.27 -17.23 -3.50
C LYS A 104 -2.57 -18.40 -2.55
N GLN A 105 -1.70 -18.64 -1.57
CA GLN A 105 -1.88 -19.71 -0.58
C GLN A 105 -3.16 -19.53 0.25
N TYR A 106 -3.56 -18.27 0.52
CA TYR A 106 -4.81 -18.00 1.22
C TYR A 106 -6.03 -18.48 0.41
N VAL A 107 -6.04 -18.23 -0.90
CA VAL A 107 -7.10 -18.70 -1.81
C VAL A 107 -7.06 -20.22 -1.98
N GLU A 108 -5.89 -20.83 -2.08
CA GLU A 108 -5.73 -22.30 -2.12
C GLU A 108 -6.39 -22.98 -0.92
N LYS A 109 -6.21 -22.42 0.29
CA LYS A 109 -6.86 -22.92 1.51
C LYS A 109 -8.39 -22.71 1.51
N MET A 110 -8.91 -21.77 0.75
CA MET A 110 -10.36 -21.55 0.65
C MET A 110 -11.04 -22.48 -0.36
N GLY A 111 -10.32 -22.99 -1.34
CA GLY A 111 -10.91 -23.85 -2.37
C GLY A 111 -9.97 -24.11 -3.54
N PRO A 112 -10.50 -24.60 -4.67
CA PRO A 112 -9.68 -25.00 -5.80
C PRO A 112 -8.94 -23.79 -6.40
N CYS A 113 -7.63 -23.89 -6.42
CA CYS A 113 -6.75 -23.06 -7.20
C CYS A 113 -6.65 -23.64 -8.62
N ARG A 114 -6.31 -22.83 -9.62
CA ARG A 114 -6.02 -23.27 -10.97
C ARG A 114 -4.52 -23.33 -11.18
N ASP A 115 -4.02 -24.25 -11.99
CA ASP A 115 -2.60 -24.31 -12.35
C ASP A 115 -2.13 -23.03 -13.04
N SER A 116 -3.05 -22.33 -13.72
CA SER A 116 -2.82 -21.04 -14.36
C SER A 116 -2.75 -19.85 -13.39
N ASP A 117 -3.00 -20.07 -12.09
CA ASP A 117 -2.97 -19.03 -11.08
C ASP A 117 -1.51 -18.70 -10.72
N LEU A 118 -0.99 -17.60 -11.25
CA LEU A 118 0.38 -17.18 -11.08
C LEU A 118 0.49 -15.99 -10.12
N VAL A 119 1.67 -15.79 -9.58
CA VAL A 119 2.03 -14.63 -8.75
C VAL A 119 2.84 -13.67 -9.60
N TYR A 120 2.48 -12.39 -9.52
CA TYR A 120 3.16 -11.30 -10.21
C TYR A 120 3.36 -10.13 -9.26
N PRO A 121 4.37 -9.28 -9.48
CA PRO A 121 4.59 -8.10 -8.66
C PRO A 121 3.37 -7.17 -8.60
N ASP A 122 3.33 -6.26 -7.63
CA ASP A 122 2.28 -5.23 -7.55
C ASP A 122 2.22 -4.42 -8.86
N LEU A 123 1.00 -4.15 -9.34
CA LEU A 123 0.78 -3.45 -10.62
C LEU A 123 1.40 -2.04 -10.65
N ALA A 124 1.64 -1.43 -9.49
CA ALA A 124 2.28 -0.12 -9.43
C ALA A 124 3.69 -0.13 -10.06
N PHE A 125 4.41 -1.26 -10.02
CA PHE A 125 5.72 -1.39 -10.68
C PHE A 125 5.67 -1.26 -12.20
N SER A 126 4.49 -1.33 -12.83
CA SER A 126 4.32 -1.10 -14.26
C SER A 126 4.22 0.37 -14.66
N LEU A 127 4.25 1.30 -13.70
CA LEU A 127 4.24 2.73 -14.00
C LEU A 127 5.43 3.10 -14.89
N GLN A 128 5.13 3.79 -16.00
CA GLN A 128 6.16 4.15 -17.00
C GLN A 128 7.23 5.07 -16.40
N ASN A 129 8.49 4.85 -16.77
CA ASN A 129 9.62 5.67 -16.30
C ASN A 129 9.45 7.16 -16.64
N THR A 130 8.79 7.47 -17.75
CA THR A 130 8.47 8.84 -18.18
C THR A 130 7.57 9.61 -17.21
N LEU A 131 6.82 8.90 -16.37
CA LEU A 131 5.97 9.46 -15.33
C LEU A 131 6.68 9.61 -13.98
N LEU A 132 7.86 8.99 -13.84
CA LEU A 132 8.67 9.12 -12.64
C LEU A 132 9.46 10.44 -12.70
N PRO A 133 9.46 11.22 -11.62
CA PRO A 133 10.28 12.44 -11.57
C PRO A 133 11.77 12.08 -11.62
N ALA A 134 12.56 12.93 -12.27
CA ALA A 134 14.00 12.80 -12.22
C ALA A 134 14.51 12.90 -10.78
N CYS A 135 15.44 12.03 -10.38
CA CYS A 135 16.05 12.14 -9.08
C CYS A 135 16.84 13.46 -8.98
N GLN A 136 16.42 14.32 -8.06
CA GLN A 136 17.08 15.61 -7.83
C GLN A 136 18.31 15.44 -6.93
N ASN A 137 19.35 14.80 -7.44
CA ASN A 137 20.59 14.58 -6.67
C ASN A 137 21.68 15.62 -6.95
N VAL A 138 21.40 16.66 -7.77
CA VAL A 138 22.42 17.63 -8.17
C VAL A 138 22.46 18.77 -7.15
N GLY A 139 23.59 18.93 -6.46
CA GLY A 139 23.86 20.10 -5.62
C GLY A 139 23.33 20.10 -4.19
N LYS A 140 22.84 18.97 -3.66
CA LYS A 140 22.42 18.90 -2.26
C LYS A 140 23.63 19.03 -1.33
N GLN A 141 23.60 20.03 -0.48
CA GLN A 141 24.63 20.20 0.57
C GLN A 141 24.52 19.16 1.69
N ARG A 142 23.34 18.55 1.88
CA ARG A 142 23.04 17.60 2.97
C ARG A 142 22.12 16.50 2.47
N PRO A 143 22.30 15.23 2.92
CA PRO A 143 21.36 14.16 2.63
C PRO A 143 19.99 14.43 3.24
N VAL A 144 18.92 13.94 2.57
CA VAL A 144 17.53 14.12 2.96
C VAL A 144 16.93 12.77 3.33
N PHE A 145 16.46 12.65 4.57
CA PHE A 145 15.69 11.48 5.03
C PHE A 145 14.19 11.75 4.95
N GLY A 146 13.46 10.87 4.30
CA GLY A 146 12.01 10.84 4.32
C GLY A 146 11.48 10.04 5.51
N ILE A 147 10.50 10.59 6.23
CA ILE A 147 9.75 9.88 7.28
C ILE A 147 8.32 9.69 6.77
N GLY A 148 8.01 8.48 6.33
CA GLY A 148 6.72 8.11 5.79
C GLY A 148 5.76 7.66 6.88
N LEU A 149 4.87 8.54 7.31
CA LEU A 149 3.91 8.29 8.37
C LEU A 149 2.73 7.44 7.90
N LYS A 150 2.15 6.70 8.85
CA LYS A 150 0.92 5.94 8.68
C LYS A 150 0.07 6.05 9.94
N ASP A 151 -1.25 6.18 9.77
CA ASP A 151 -2.19 5.96 10.87
C ASP A 151 -2.15 4.47 11.28
N TYR A 152 -1.33 4.17 12.28
CA TYR A 152 -1.06 2.79 12.72
C TYR A 152 -2.29 2.12 13.34
N LEU A 153 -3.17 2.90 13.97
CA LEU A 153 -4.38 2.39 14.59
C LEU A 153 -5.52 2.15 13.59
N GLY A 154 -5.40 2.70 12.36
CA GLY A 154 -6.39 2.55 11.30
C GLY A 154 -7.74 3.20 11.62
N ARG A 155 -8.75 2.88 10.80
CA ARG A 155 -10.10 3.47 10.85
C ARG A 155 -10.84 3.29 12.19
N GLY A 156 -10.46 2.32 13.01
CA GLY A 156 -11.10 2.02 14.29
C GLY A 156 -10.51 2.76 15.49
N GLY A 157 -9.31 3.33 15.37
CA GLY A 157 -8.55 3.94 16.46
C GLY A 157 -8.81 5.42 16.69
N LEU A 158 -9.58 6.08 15.84
CA LEU A 158 -9.78 7.53 15.85
C LEU A 158 -10.29 8.12 17.19
N ARG A 159 -10.98 7.34 18.01
CA ARG A 159 -11.55 7.82 19.29
C ARG A 159 -10.57 7.79 20.47
N ASP A 160 -9.45 7.07 20.36
CA ASP A 160 -8.57 6.81 21.53
C ASP A 160 -7.06 6.84 21.19
N ARG A 161 -6.68 7.51 20.09
CA ARG A 161 -5.28 7.59 19.64
C ARG A 161 -4.34 8.07 20.76
N HIS A 162 -4.70 9.15 21.40
CA HIS A 162 -3.85 9.78 22.44
C HIS A 162 -3.68 8.91 23.69
N ASN A 163 -4.62 8.01 23.99
CA ASN A 163 -4.53 7.09 25.13
C ASN A 163 -3.84 5.76 24.77
N ASN A 164 -3.63 5.48 23.46
CA ASN A 164 -3.00 4.24 23.04
C ASN A 164 -1.48 4.33 23.20
N ARG A 165 -0.93 3.47 24.08
CA ARG A 165 0.50 3.41 24.37
C ARG A 165 1.33 3.13 23.10
N THR A 166 0.95 2.14 22.32
CA THR A 166 1.66 1.74 21.09
C THR A 166 1.73 2.88 20.08
N TYR A 167 0.67 3.68 19.95
CA TYR A 167 0.66 4.84 19.07
C TYR A 167 1.63 5.93 19.57
N ARG A 168 1.63 6.20 20.86
CA ARG A 168 2.56 7.16 21.45
C ARG A 168 4.01 6.70 21.34
N ASP A 169 4.27 5.42 21.60
CA ASP A 169 5.61 4.84 21.47
C ASP A 169 6.11 4.96 20.02
N TYR A 170 5.23 4.69 19.03
CA TYR A 170 5.53 4.89 17.62
C TYR A 170 5.91 6.34 17.29
N LEU A 171 5.11 7.32 17.72
CA LEU A 171 5.41 8.75 17.48
C LEU A 171 6.68 9.19 18.23
N ASN A 172 6.89 8.71 19.45
CA ASN A 172 8.08 9.01 20.23
C ASN A 172 9.35 8.49 19.56
N THR A 173 9.37 7.22 19.14
CA THR A 173 10.52 6.63 18.45
C THR A 173 10.84 7.38 17.15
N LEU A 174 9.82 7.78 16.37
CA LEU A 174 10.04 8.60 15.18
C LEU A 174 10.50 10.02 15.53
N GLY A 175 10.04 10.60 16.63
CA GLY A 175 10.51 11.89 17.13
C GLY A 175 11.98 11.85 17.56
N ASP A 176 12.39 10.78 18.25
CA ASP A 176 13.80 10.53 18.62
C ASP A 176 14.66 10.33 17.37
N LEU A 177 14.14 9.63 16.34
CA LEU A 177 14.81 9.54 15.05
C LEU A 177 15.03 10.91 14.41
N VAL A 178 14.00 11.77 14.39
CA VAL A 178 14.15 13.14 13.84
C VAL A 178 15.20 13.93 14.61
N ALA A 179 15.23 13.85 15.94
CA ALA A 179 16.25 14.51 16.78
C ALA A 179 17.66 14.01 16.38
N TRP A 180 17.85 12.69 16.30
CA TRP A 180 19.11 12.07 15.91
C TRP A 180 19.58 12.49 14.51
N LEU A 181 18.65 12.60 13.55
CA LEU A 181 18.95 13.07 12.18
C LEU A 181 19.33 14.57 12.18
N CYS A 182 18.61 15.40 12.94
CA CYS A 182 18.89 16.84 13.04
C CYS A 182 20.24 17.13 13.67
N GLU A 183 20.64 16.42 14.72
CA GLU A 183 21.96 16.52 15.35
C GLU A 183 23.10 16.24 14.34
N ARG A 184 22.86 15.32 13.40
CA ARG A 184 23.79 14.96 12.31
C ARG A 184 23.69 15.87 11.09
N LYS A 185 22.89 16.94 11.19
CA LYS A 185 22.70 17.94 10.14
C LYS A 185 22.04 17.38 8.87
N TYR A 186 21.31 16.25 8.96
CA TYR A 186 20.46 15.77 7.88
C TYR A 186 19.21 16.63 7.71
N MET A 187 18.69 16.69 6.49
CA MET A 187 17.36 17.23 6.23
C MET A 187 16.33 16.14 6.44
N VAL A 188 15.20 16.48 7.03
CA VAL A 188 14.08 15.55 7.25
C VAL A 188 12.86 16.01 6.45
N ARG A 189 12.24 15.11 5.69
CA ARG A 189 10.99 15.35 4.98
C ARG A 189 9.89 14.45 5.53
N VAL A 190 8.83 15.04 6.06
CA VAL A 190 7.65 14.31 6.55
C VAL A 190 6.71 14.01 5.38
N ILE A 191 6.42 12.73 5.15
CA ILE A 191 5.65 12.24 4.00
C ILE A 191 4.43 11.44 4.48
N ILE A 192 3.28 11.63 3.86
CA ILE A 192 2.10 10.79 4.04
C ILE A 192 1.69 10.16 2.71
N GLY A 193 1.17 8.92 2.76
CA GLY A 193 0.75 8.18 1.56
C GLY A 193 -0.76 8.19 1.32
N ASP A 194 -1.54 8.56 2.33
CA ASP A 194 -3.00 8.59 2.28
C ASP A 194 -3.52 9.83 3.02
N VAL A 195 -3.96 10.82 2.24
CA VAL A 195 -4.40 12.12 2.80
C VAL A 195 -5.60 11.95 3.73
N LEU A 196 -6.51 11.02 3.42
CA LEU A 196 -7.73 10.82 4.21
C LEU A 196 -7.44 10.22 5.59
N TYR A 197 -6.49 9.28 5.66
CA TYR A 197 -6.21 8.53 6.89
C TYR A 197 -4.98 9.04 7.63
N ASP A 198 -3.97 9.54 6.93
CA ASP A 198 -2.69 9.89 7.54
C ASP A 198 -2.59 11.37 7.95
N SER A 199 -3.55 12.22 7.59
CA SER A 199 -3.50 13.65 7.97
C SER A 199 -3.51 13.84 9.48
N GLY A 200 -4.27 13.03 10.23
CA GLY A 200 -4.32 13.11 11.70
C GLY A 200 -2.99 12.73 12.34
N VAL A 201 -2.37 11.62 11.94
CA VAL A 201 -1.06 11.23 12.48
C VAL A 201 0.03 12.22 12.10
N LYS A 202 -0.05 12.83 10.91
CA LYS A 202 0.88 13.88 10.51
C LYS A 202 0.77 15.10 11.42
N GLN A 203 -0.46 15.51 11.74
CA GLN A 203 -0.69 16.61 12.67
C GLN A 203 -0.12 16.30 14.06
N ASP A 204 -0.50 15.16 14.65
CA ASP A 204 -0.02 14.73 15.97
C ASP A 204 1.52 14.66 16.02
N PHE A 205 2.14 14.18 14.95
CA PHE A 205 3.60 14.10 14.82
C PHE A 205 4.26 15.48 14.76
N MET A 206 3.72 16.39 13.95
CA MET A 206 4.26 17.76 13.86
C MET A 206 4.12 18.54 15.18
N GLU A 207 3.01 18.33 15.90
CA GLU A 207 2.82 18.89 17.25
C GLU A 207 3.88 18.35 18.23
N SER A 208 4.12 17.02 18.22
CA SER A 208 5.18 16.40 19.03
C SER A 208 6.58 16.95 18.70
N LEU A 209 6.92 17.17 17.44
CA LEU A 209 8.19 17.78 17.04
C LEU A 209 8.32 19.22 17.51
N HIS A 210 7.21 19.97 17.51
CA HIS A 210 7.17 21.34 18.03
C HIS A 210 7.40 21.36 19.55
N GLU A 211 6.72 20.50 20.31
CA GLU A 211 6.89 20.37 21.77
C GLU A 211 8.33 19.98 22.15
N ARG A 212 9.01 19.20 21.32
CA ARG A 212 10.43 18.83 21.47
C ARG A 212 11.40 19.94 21.07
N GLY A 213 10.92 21.09 20.58
CA GLY A 213 11.76 22.22 20.12
C GLY A 213 12.49 21.97 18.80
N LEU A 214 12.19 20.87 18.08
CA LEU A 214 12.89 20.49 16.87
C LEU A 214 12.52 21.37 15.66
N MET A 215 11.35 22.02 15.70
CA MET A 215 10.88 22.92 14.62
C MET A 215 11.65 24.23 14.51
N ASN A 216 12.40 24.59 15.56
CA ASN A 216 13.17 25.84 15.62
C ASN A 216 14.53 25.75 14.89
N GLN A 217 14.90 24.60 14.37
CA GLN A 217 16.12 24.40 13.59
C GLN A 217 15.87 24.81 12.15
N GLU A 218 16.35 25.99 11.76
CA GLU A 218 16.07 26.64 10.47
C GLU A 218 16.11 25.69 9.27
N GLY A 219 14.92 25.40 8.72
CA GLY A 219 14.73 24.71 7.45
C GLY A 219 15.12 23.23 7.40
N GLN A 220 15.49 22.59 8.53
CA GLN A 220 15.87 21.17 8.52
C GLN A 220 14.68 20.22 8.32
N ILE A 221 13.49 20.60 8.79
CA ILE A 221 12.28 19.79 8.66
C ILE A 221 11.37 20.37 7.60
N VAL A 222 11.12 19.58 6.56
CA VAL A 222 10.24 19.92 5.43
C VAL A 222 8.91 19.21 5.59
N ASN A 223 7.83 19.98 5.68
CA ASN A 223 6.47 19.51 5.82
C ASN A 223 5.58 20.09 4.70
N GLU A 224 5.58 19.47 3.53
CA GLU A 224 4.76 19.90 2.40
C GLU A 224 3.43 19.14 2.33
N PRO A 225 2.37 19.76 1.82
CA PRO A 225 1.11 19.07 1.57
C PRO A 225 1.22 18.10 0.39
N VAL A 226 0.43 17.03 0.44
CA VAL A 226 0.29 16.06 -0.65
C VAL A 226 -1.19 15.92 -0.99
N PHE A 227 -1.57 16.17 -2.24
CA PHE A 227 -2.94 16.01 -2.75
C PHE A 227 -3.03 15.10 -3.96
N THR A 228 -1.89 14.78 -4.59
CA THR A 228 -1.83 13.97 -5.80
C THR A 228 -0.69 12.97 -5.75
N VAL A 229 -0.83 11.87 -6.50
CA VAL A 229 0.26 10.87 -6.65
C VAL A 229 1.52 11.50 -7.23
N LYS A 230 1.39 12.48 -8.14
CA LYS A 230 2.53 13.20 -8.71
C LYS A 230 3.31 13.97 -7.64
N GLN A 231 2.62 14.64 -6.71
CA GLN A 231 3.27 15.33 -5.58
C GLN A 231 3.96 14.33 -4.64
N LEU A 232 3.31 13.20 -4.34
CA LEU A 232 3.91 12.14 -3.53
C LEU A 232 5.19 11.59 -4.17
N LEU A 233 5.14 11.28 -5.46
CA LEU A 233 6.31 10.85 -6.23
C LEU A 233 7.44 11.90 -6.18
N SER A 234 7.11 13.19 -6.34
CA SER A 234 8.10 14.27 -6.26
C SER A 234 8.73 14.37 -4.88
N GLN A 235 7.95 14.22 -3.81
CA GLN A 235 8.47 14.24 -2.44
C GLN A 235 9.38 13.03 -2.17
N ILE A 236 9.02 11.82 -2.62
CA ILE A 236 9.86 10.62 -2.47
C ILE A 236 11.11 10.72 -3.38
N ALA A 237 11.00 11.30 -4.57
CA ALA A 237 12.16 11.52 -5.42
C ALA A 237 13.19 12.49 -4.79
N ALA A 238 12.71 13.45 -3.99
CA ALA A 238 13.53 14.45 -3.33
C ALA A 238 14.30 13.95 -2.10
N VAL A 239 13.99 12.76 -1.55
CA VAL A 239 14.75 12.16 -0.45
C VAL A 239 15.88 11.26 -0.97
N ASP A 240 16.89 11.04 -0.15
CA ASP A 240 17.99 10.11 -0.43
C ASP A 240 17.74 8.75 0.23
N PHE A 241 17.08 8.77 1.37
CA PHE A 241 16.67 7.59 2.17
C PHE A 241 15.23 7.74 2.63
N LEU A 242 14.54 6.63 2.82
CA LEU A 242 13.16 6.64 3.32
C LEU A 242 13.00 5.66 4.49
N VAL A 243 12.33 6.09 5.54
CA VAL A 243 11.75 5.22 6.57
C VAL A 243 10.25 5.26 6.41
N THR A 244 9.57 4.13 6.26
CA THR A 244 8.12 4.15 6.03
C THR A 244 7.40 2.89 6.50
N SER A 245 6.17 3.06 6.95
CA SER A 245 5.22 1.99 7.27
C SER A 245 4.06 1.89 6.25
N ARG A 246 4.06 2.73 5.20
CA ARG A 246 3.04 2.70 4.14
C ARG A 246 3.49 1.86 2.95
N PHE A 247 2.65 0.87 2.56
CA PHE A 247 2.94 -0.03 1.44
C PHE A 247 3.23 0.72 0.14
N HIS A 248 2.38 1.68 -0.25
CA HIS A 248 2.62 2.41 -1.50
C HIS A 248 3.81 3.36 -1.43
N ASN A 249 4.12 3.95 -0.27
CA ASN A 249 5.36 4.72 -0.13
C ASN A 249 6.59 3.83 -0.32
N LEU A 250 6.55 2.60 0.23
CA LEU A 250 7.60 1.60 0.01
C LEU A 250 7.74 1.26 -1.48
N VAL A 251 6.64 0.91 -2.16
CA VAL A 251 6.65 0.59 -3.60
C VAL A 251 7.20 1.75 -4.43
N LEU A 252 6.74 2.98 -4.18
CA LEU A 252 7.20 4.18 -4.91
C LEU A 252 8.68 4.48 -4.63
N ALA A 253 9.17 4.27 -3.41
CA ALA A 253 10.58 4.41 -3.07
C ALA A 253 11.44 3.41 -3.85
N LEU A 254 11.03 2.14 -3.89
CA LEU A 254 11.70 1.10 -4.67
C LEU A 254 11.74 1.44 -6.17
N MET A 255 10.62 1.92 -6.73
CA MET A 255 10.55 2.36 -8.14
C MET A 255 11.47 3.54 -8.45
N LEU A 256 11.73 4.40 -7.46
CA LEU A 256 12.65 5.53 -7.55
C LEU A 256 14.09 5.16 -7.13
N ASN A 257 14.38 3.88 -6.92
CA ASN A 257 15.68 3.34 -6.50
C ASN A 257 16.16 3.94 -5.17
N LYS A 258 15.24 4.28 -4.24
CA LYS A 258 15.59 4.84 -2.95
C LYS A 258 15.84 3.72 -1.94
N PRO A 259 17.00 3.71 -1.26
CA PRO A 259 17.21 2.85 -0.09
C PRO A 259 16.16 3.14 0.97
N VAL A 260 15.58 2.09 1.55
CA VAL A 260 14.42 2.21 2.43
C VAL A 260 14.52 1.28 3.63
N VAL A 261 14.18 1.80 4.82
CA VAL A 261 13.83 1.01 6.00
C VAL A 261 12.30 0.91 6.08
N CYS A 262 11.80 -0.29 6.08
CA CYS A 262 10.38 -0.59 6.20
C CYS A 262 10.01 -0.85 7.66
N LEU A 263 8.99 -0.15 8.17
CA LEU A 263 8.39 -0.42 9.47
C LEU A 263 7.10 -1.21 9.24
N SER A 264 7.17 -2.52 9.44
CA SER A 264 6.08 -3.44 9.12
C SER A 264 5.07 -3.56 10.25
N ASP A 265 3.81 -3.33 9.94
CA ASP A 265 2.67 -3.58 10.82
C ASP A 265 1.77 -4.72 10.32
N HIS A 266 2.09 -5.31 9.16
CA HIS A 266 1.32 -6.41 8.58
C HIS A 266 2.07 -7.12 7.45
N GLY A 267 1.76 -8.40 7.27
CA GLY A 267 2.48 -9.35 6.42
C GLY A 267 2.72 -8.96 4.95
N LYS A 268 1.96 -8.00 4.36
CA LYS A 268 2.23 -7.58 2.97
C LYS A 268 3.50 -6.74 2.82
N LEU A 269 3.89 -5.98 3.85
CA LEU A 269 5.17 -5.27 3.87
C LEU A 269 6.30 -6.27 4.00
N ASP A 270 6.16 -7.24 4.93
CA ASP A 270 7.12 -8.31 5.12
C ASP A 270 7.30 -9.14 3.85
N SER A 271 6.20 -9.51 3.19
CA SER A 271 6.24 -10.26 1.94
C SER A 271 7.02 -9.52 0.86
N LEU A 272 6.72 -8.22 0.64
CA LEU A 272 7.42 -7.44 -0.37
C LEU A 272 8.92 -7.29 -0.05
N MET A 273 9.27 -7.01 1.22
CA MET A 273 10.68 -6.88 1.64
C MET A 273 11.43 -8.20 1.51
N THR A 274 10.76 -9.34 1.76
CA THR A 274 11.32 -10.68 1.57
C THR A 274 11.50 -11.00 0.08
N GLU A 275 10.48 -10.77 -0.74
CA GLU A 275 10.51 -11.04 -2.18
C GLU A 275 11.60 -10.22 -2.90
N ILE A 276 11.79 -8.97 -2.50
CA ILE A 276 12.84 -8.13 -3.07
C ILE A 276 14.22 -8.39 -2.45
N GLY A 277 14.34 -9.21 -1.40
CA GLY A 277 15.59 -9.54 -0.75
C GLY A 277 16.14 -8.46 0.19
N LEU A 278 15.26 -7.61 0.75
CA LEU A 278 15.59 -6.51 1.66
C LEU A 278 15.11 -6.73 3.10
N THR A 279 14.95 -7.97 3.53
CA THR A 279 14.45 -8.34 4.87
C THR A 279 15.28 -7.71 5.99
N ASP A 280 16.58 -7.55 5.78
CA ASP A 280 17.49 -6.88 6.74
C ASP A 280 17.12 -5.43 7.05
N TYR A 281 16.32 -4.79 6.20
CA TYR A 281 15.85 -3.41 6.34
C TYR A 281 14.35 -3.34 6.67
N CYS A 282 13.80 -4.43 7.22
CA CYS A 282 12.40 -4.51 7.66
C CYS A 282 12.35 -4.72 9.18
N LEU A 283 11.71 -3.80 9.89
CA LEU A 283 11.55 -3.83 11.34
C LEU A 283 10.07 -3.94 11.71
N PRO A 284 9.70 -4.70 12.76
CA PRO A 284 8.34 -4.75 13.23
C PRO A 284 7.95 -3.44 13.92
N LEU A 285 6.82 -2.85 13.51
CA LEU A 285 6.33 -1.59 14.06
C LEU A 285 5.81 -1.74 15.50
N ALA A 286 5.25 -2.92 15.83
CA ALA A 286 4.61 -3.15 17.14
C ALA A 286 5.58 -3.05 18.34
N ASN A 287 6.83 -3.36 18.13
CA ASN A 287 7.89 -3.30 19.15
C ASN A 287 9.12 -2.60 18.54
N LEU A 288 8.88 -1.42 17.96
CA LEU A 288 9.93 -0.67 17.30
C LEU A 288 10.93 -0.16 18.35
N ASP A 289 12.12 -0.71 18.31
CA ASP A 289 13.26 -0.28 19.14
C ASP A 289 14.05 0.81 18.43
N PHE A 290 14.49 1.82 19.17
CA PHE A 290 15.21 2.96 18.61
C PHE A 290 16.61 2.58 18.15
N ASP A 291 17.34 1.80 18.94
CA ASP A 291 18.72 1.42 18.63
C ASP A 291 18.75 0.49 17.40
N ASP A 292 17.81 -0.47 17.32
CA ASP A 292 17.64 -1.30 16.13
C ASP A 292 17.35 -0.45 14.88
N LEU A 293 16.51 0.56 15.00
CA LEU A 293 16.20 1.47 13.89
C LEU A 293 17.44 2.25 13.43
N ILE A 294 18.22 2.78 14.35
CA ILE A 294 19.47 3.50 14.04
C ILE A 294 20.48 2.58 13.39
N ASP A 295 20.66 1.36 13.92
CA ASP A 295 21.58 0.38 13.33
C ASP A 295 21.21 0.05 11.87
N ARG A 296 19.90 -0.10 11.58
CA ARG A 296 19.44 -0.33 10.20
C ARG A 296 19.67 0.88 9.30
N LEU A 297 19.50 2.09 9.82
CA LEU A 297 19.76 3.32 9.05
C LEU A 297 21.25 3.52 8.75
N VAL A 298 22.12 3.31 9.73
CA VAL A 298 23.58 3.37 9.53
C VAL A 298 24.03 2.30 8.51
N LYS A 299 23.50 1.07 8.62
CA LYS A 299 23.75 0.01 7.63
C LYS A 299 23.22 0.39 6.24
N LEU A 300 22.03 1.00 6.17
CA LEU A 300 21.41 1.46 4.92
C LEU A 300 22.27 2.52 4.24
N GLU A 301 22.72 3.52 4.99
CA GLU A 301 23.56 4.62 4.49
C GLU A 301 24.91 4.09 3.98
N LYS A 302 25.57 3.23 4.76
CA LYS A 302 26.84 2.60 4.36
C LYS A 302 26.75 1.81 3.06
N ASN A 303 25.62 1.17 2.81
CA ASN A 303 25.38 0.33 1.64
C ASN A 303 24.59 1.03 0.52
N ALA A 304 24.37 2.35 0.63
CA ALA A 304 23.41 3.08 -0.20
C ALA A 304 23.61 2.88 -1.71
N GLU A 305 24.81 3.00 -2.23
CA GLU A 305 25.08 2.88 -3.66
C GLU A 305 24.84 1.45 -4.18
N ALA A 306 25.27 0.44 -3.42
CA ALA A 306 25.00 -0.96 -3.76
C ALA A 306 23.49 -1.26 -3.73
N LEU A 307 22.78 -0.73 -2.74
CA LEU A 307 21.33 -0.90 -2.62
C LEU A 307 20.58 -0.22 -3.76
N LYS A 308 20.95 0.98 -4.18
CA LYS A 308 20.36 1.66 -5.34
C LYS A 308 20.45 0.82 -6.61
N LEU A 309 21.63 0.26 -6.88
CA LEU A 309 21.85 -0.59 -8.04
C LEU A 309 21.04 -1.90 -7.94
N TYR A 310 21.04 -2.52 -6.77
CA TYR A 310 20.28 -3.73 -6.51
C TYR A 310 18.76 -3.51 -6.68
N ILE A 311 18.21 -2.47 -6.06
CA ILE A 311 16.79 -2.11 -6.16
C ILE A 311 16.43 -1.82 -7.63
N LYS A 312 17.26 -1.08 -8.35
CA LYS A 312 17.06 -0.79 -9.76
C LYS A 312 16.93 -2.08 -10.58
N HIS A 313 17.87 -3.00 -10.39
CA HIS A 313 17.83 -4.29 -11.09
C HIS A 313 16.55 -5.07 -10.79
N LYS A 314 16.16 -5.14 -9.50
CA LYS A 314 14.93 -5.85 -9.07
C LYS A 314 13.65 -5.20 -9.59
N THR A 315 13.56 -3.89 -9.58
CA THR A 315 12.39 -3.18 -10.12
C THR A 315 12.27 -3.31 -11.64
N GLU A 316 13.38 -3.36 -12.37
CA GLU A 316 13.39 -3.67 -13.79
C GLU A 316 12.97 -5.11 -14.10
N GLU A 317 13.38 -6.08 -13.26
CA GLU A 317 12.91 -7.47 -13.33
C GLU A 317 11.38 -7.55 -13.14
N TYR A 318 10.84 -6.84 -12.15
CA TYR A 318 9.41 -6.75 -11.89
C TYR A 318 8.64 -6.17 -13.10
N ARG A 319 9.14 -5.10 -13.70
CA ARG A 319 8.55 -4.53 -14.92
C ARG A 319 8.51 -5.51 -16.07
N ARG A 320 9.62 -6.17 -16.37
CA ARG A 320 9.68 -7.20 -17.42
C ARG A 320 8.69 -8.34 -17.17
N THR A 321 8.50 -8.71 -15.90
CA THR A 321 7.53 -9.75 -15.52
C THR A 321 6.10 -9.28 -15.75
N LEU A 322 5.77 -8.03 -15.43
CA LEU A 322 4.46 -7.43 -15.70
C LEU A 322 4.21 -7.25 -17.21
N ASP A 323 5.21 -6.84 -17.99
CA ASP A 323 5.09 -6.74 -19.46
C ASP A 323 4.78 -8.09 -20.09
N LYS A 324 5.40 -9.17 -19.62
CA LYS A 324 5.07 -10.54 -20.03
C LYS A 324 3.64 -10.89 -19.67
N GLN A 325 3.18 -10.55 -18.45
CA GLN A 325 1.78 -10.78 -18.04
C GLN A 325 0.80 -10.04 -18.94
N TYR A 326 1.04 -8.75 -19.23
CA TYR A 326 0.18 -7.96 -20.11
C TYR A 326 0.15 -8.52 -21.54
N SER A 327 1.28 -9.01 -22.03
CA SER A 327 1.34 -9.67 -23.33
C SER A 327 0.54 -11.00 -23.37
N LEU A 328 0.49 -11.73 -22.26
CA LEU A 328 -0.37 -12.92 -22.16
C LEU A 328 -1.85 -12.53 -22.14
N ILE A 329 -2.22 -11.52 -21.35
CA ILE A 329 -3.60 -11.05 -21.25
C ILE A 329 -4.09 -10.52 -22.59
N SER A 330 -3.27 -9.73 -23.31
CA SER A 330 -3.65 -9.18 -24.62
C SER A 330 -3.90 -10.23 -25.70
N LYS A 331 -3.27 -11.41 -25.61
CA LYS A 331 -3.53 -12.55 -26.51
C LYS A 331 -4.82 -13.31 -26.15
N CYS A 332 -5.29 -13.14 -24.92
CA CYS A 332 -6.52 -13.76 -24.44
C CYS A 332 -7.76 -12.88 -24.70
N VAL A 333 -7.59 -11.66 -25.18
CA VAL A 333 -8.64 -10.68 -25.48
C VAL A 333 -8.94 -10.65 -26.96
#